data_d5736666a06a95d6e9ccc939a7559dc6
#
_entry.id   d5736666a06a95d6e9ccc939a7559dc6
#
_cell.length_a   1.000
_cell.length_b   1.000
_cell.length_c   1.000
_cell.angle_alpha   90.00
_cell.angle_beta   90.00
_cell.angle_gamma   90.00
#
_symmetry.space_group_name_H-M   'P 1'
#
loop_
_entity.id
_entity.type
_entity.pdbx_description
1 polymer ?
#
loop_
_entity_poly.entity_id
_entity_poly.type
_entity_poly.pdbx_seq_one_letter_code
_entity_poly.pdbx_strand_id
1 'polypeptide(L)'
;MPYREKVAWLSLISMVVVFLPYFVWVKLHPATDALPDFRRLALYAAVSLTWGLILGLGHWRLRSQAPEEAKLPLDERDRAIHHRARSIAYGVLLTGMILVGCIMPFTDTGWEIVNAAVFMIVLAEAVHDASVVTQYRRQSS
;
A
#
# COMPACT_ATOMS: atom_id res chain seq x y z
N MET A 1 13.79 18.01 -4.16
CA MET A 1 12.79 17.00 -3.73
C MET A 1 13.33 16.36 -2.45
N PRO A 2 12.68 16.54 -1.30
CA PRO A 2 13.15 16.00 -0.03
C PRO A 2 13.21 14.48 -0.05
N TYR A 3 14.13 13.89 0.71
CA TYR A 3 14.32 12.43 0.82
C TYR A 3 13.00 11.70 1.08
N ARG A 4 12.17 12.21 1.97
CA ARG A 4 10.91 11.60 2.39
C ARG A 4 9.85 11.60 1.30
N GLU A 5 9.81 12.64 0.47
CA GLU A 5 8.93 12.67 -0.69
C GLU A 5 9.35 11.61 -1.73
N LYS A 6 10.66 11.40 -1.93
CA LYS A 6 11.18 10.32 -2.80
C LYS A 6 10.79 8.94 -2.29
N VAL A 7 10.82 8.74 -0.98
CA VAL A 7 10.39 7.49 -0.33
C VAL A 7 8.90 7.23 -0.56
N ALA A 8 8.05 8.25 -0.37
CA ALA A 8 6.61 8.11 -0.60
C ALA A 8 6.28 7.83 -2.08
N TRP A 9 7.00 8.47 -3.02
CA TRP A 9 6.88 8.16 -4.45
C TRP A 9 7.31 6.74 -4.78
N LEU A 10 8.45 6.29 -4.22
CA LEU A 10 8.93 4.92 -4.41
C LEU A 10 7.87 3.91 -3.96
N SER A 11 7.31 4.10 -2.77
CA SER A 11 6.26 3.23 -2.22
C SER A 11 5.02 3.24 -3.11
N LEU A 12 4.50 4.41 -3.45
CA LEU A 12 3.30 4.55 -4.27
C LEU A 12 3.45 3.91 -5.65
N ILE A 13 4.54 4.22 -6.36
CA ILE A 13 4.77 3.71 -7.71
C ILE A 13 4.99 2.20 -7.68
N SER A 14 5.83 1.70 -6.78
CA SER A 14 6.10 0.27 -6.68
C SER A 14 4.84 -0.53 -6.32
N MET A 15 3.99 0.02 -5.45
CA MET A 15 2.72 -0.58 -5.08
C MET A 15 1.78 -0.70 -6.28
N VAL A 16 1.59 0.38 -7.03
CA VAL A 16 0.74 0.37 -8.23
C VAL A 16 1.28 -0.63 -9.26
N VAL A 17 2.59 -0.60 -9.54
CA VAL A 17 3.22 -1.48 -10.55
C VAL A 17 3.11 -2.97 -10.18
N VAL A 18 3.21 -3.29 -8.89
CA VAL A 18 3.20 -4.70 -8.43
C VAL A 18 1.78 -5.21 -8.17
N PHE A 19 0.92 -4.44 -7.52
CA PHE A 19 -0.41 -4.91 -7.12
C PHE A 19 -1.48 -4.71 -8.21
N LEU A 20 -1.36 -3.72 -9.10
CA LEU A 20 -2.35 -3.54 -10.16
C LEU A 20 -2.46 -4.77 -11.07
N PRO A 21 -1.35 -5.34 -11.61
CA PRO A 21 -1.42 -6.58 -12.39
C PRO A 21 -2.00 -7.76 -11.60
N TYR A 22 -1.68 -7.85 -10.30
CA TYR A 22 -2.23 -8.88 -9.42
C TYR A 22 -3.77 -8.79 -9.35
N PHE A 23 -4.33 -7.61 -9.08
CA PHE A 23 -5.78 -7.44 -8.98
C PHE A 23 -6.48 -7.64 -10.33
N VAL A 24 -5.86 -7.21 -11.43
CA VAL A 24 -6.37 -7.50 -12.78
C VAL A 24 -6.41 -9.01 -13.02
N TRP A 25 -5.35 -9.72 -12.68
CA TRP A 25 -5.30 -11.18 -12.82
C TRP A 25 -6.36 -11.87 -11.97
N VAL A 26 -6.51 -11.48 -10.70
CA VAL A 26 -7.54 -12.02 -9.79
C VAL A 26 -8.95 -11.83 -10.38
N LYS A 27 -9.22 -10.67 -10.96
CA LYS A 27 -10.53 -10.37 -11.56
C LYS A 27 -10.81 -11.18 -12.81
N LEU A 28 -9.77 -11.45 -13.61
CA LEU A 28 -9.89 -12.24 -14.86
C LEU A 28 -9.97 -13.76 -14.59
N HIS A 29 -9.54 -14.20 -13.41
CA HIS A 29 -9.54 -15.61 -13.01
C HIS A 29 -10.34 -15.78 -11.71
N PRO A 30 -11.68 -15.81 -11.77
CA PRO A 30 -12.52 -16.01 -10.58
C PRO A 30 -12.09 -17.25 -9.80
N ALA A 31 -12.23 -17.20 -8.50
CA ALA A 31 -11.92 -18.36 -7.67
C ALA A 31 -12.97 -19.46 -7.90
N THR A 32 -12.53 -20.70 -8.02
CA THR A 32 -13.36 -21.85 -7.76
C THR A 32 -13.49 -22.03 -6.24
N ASP A 33 -14.66 -22.42 -5.75
CA ASP A 33 -15.01 -22.44 -4.32
C ASP A 33 -14.19 -23.41 -3.44
N ALA A 34 -13.21 -24.10 -4.02
CA ALA A 34 -12.36 -25.02 -3.29
C ALA A 34 -11.32 -24.28 -2.46
N LEU A 35 -11.45 -24.29 -1.14
CA LEU A 35 -10.41 -23.93 -0.18
C LEU A 35 -9.75 -25.22 0.33
N PRO A 36 -8.40 -25.23 0.55
CA PRO A 36 -7.43 -24.16 0.30
C PRO A 36 -6.92 -24.11 -1.15
N ASP A 37 -6.77 -22.91 -1.72
CA ASP A 37 -6.11 -22.69 -3.02
C ASP A 37 -4.68 -22.23 -2.83
N PHE A 38 -3.76 -23.19 -2.73
CA PHE A 38 -2.31 -22.92 -2.54
C PHE A 38 -1.69 -22.15 -3.70
N ARG A 39 -2.22 -22.25 -4.92
CA ARG A 39 -1.71 -21.51 -6.08
C ARG A 39 -1.97 -20.02 -5.92
N ARG A 40 -3.15 -19.63 -5.47
CA ARG A 40 -3.52 -18.24 -5.21
C ARG A 40 -2.73 -17.68 -4.03
N LEU A 41 -2.58 -18.48 -2.97
CA LEU A 41 -1.76 -18.11 -1.82
C LEU A 41 -0.30 -17.89 -2.22
N ALA A 42 0.27 -18.77 -3.03
CA ALA A 42 1.64 -18.64 -3.53
C ALA A 42 1.81 -17.40 -4.42
N LEU A 43 0.84 -17.12 -5.29
CA LEU A 43 0.85 -15.91 -6.11
C LEU A 43 0.81 -14.64 -5.26
N TYR A 44 -0.09 -14.57 -4.28
CA TYR A 44 -0.18 -13.45 -3.36
C TYR A 44 1.12 -13.26 -2.57
N ALA A 45 1.69 -14.34 -2.05
CA ALA A 45 2.96 -14.32 -1.34
C ALA A 45 4.10 -13.82 -2.24
N ALA A 46 4.18 -14.30 -3.49
CA ALA A 46 5.20 -13.87 -4.46
C ALA A 46 5.08 -12.36 -4.78
N VAL A 47 3.86 -11.86 -5.00
CA VAL A 47 3.58 -10.44 -5.26
C VAL A 47 3.99 -9.59 -4.05
N SER A 48 3.60 -9.98 -2.84
CA SER A 48 3.90 -9.26 -1.61
C SER A 48 5.40 -9.24 -1.31
N LEU A 49 6.09 -10.36 -1.50
CA LEU A 49 7.55 -10.44 -1.33
C LEU A 49 8.28 -9.59 -2.38
N THR A 50 7.83 -9.60 -3.63
CA THR A 50 8.39 -8.78 -4.70
C THR A 50 8.28 -7.29 -4.35
N TRP A 51 7.11 -6.85 -3.89
CA TRP A 51 6.93 -5.47 -3.44
C TRP A 51 7.83 -5.14 -2.24
N GLY A 52 7.91 -6.01 -1.25
CA GLY A 52 8.81 -5.84 -0.10
C GLY A 52 10.28 -5.72 -0.49
N LEU A 53 10.74 -6.52 -1.46
CA LEU A 53 12.10 -6.44 -2.00
C LEU A 53 12.35 -5.11 -2.73
N ILE A 54 11.42 -4.67 -3.58
CA ILE A 54 11.53 -3.38 -4.27
C ILE A 54 11.61 -2.23 -3.27
N LEU A 55 10.75 -2.23 -2.24
CA LEU A 55 10.81 -1.23 -1.17
C LEU A 55 12.12 -1.28 -0.40
N GLY A 56 12.56 -2.46 0.03
CA GLY A 56 13.78 -2.64 0.80
C GLY A 56 15.02 -2.16 0.03
N LEU A 57 15.17 -2.59 -1.21
CA LEU A 57 16.28 -2.18 -2.08
C LEU A 57 16.19 -0.69 -2.44
N GLY A 58 14.99 -0.20 -2.72
CA GLY A 58 14.78 1.21 -3.02
C GLY A 58 15.07 2.12 -1.82
N HIS A 59 14.62 1.76 -0.62
CA HIS A 59 14.97 2.46 0.62
C HIS A 59 16.48 2.45 0.90
N TRP A 60 17.12 1.29 0.75
CA TRP A 60 18.57 1.17 0.91
C TRP A 60 19.31 2.09 -0.06
N ARG A 61 18.91 2.09 -1.35
CA ARG A 61 19.50 2.96 -2.37
C ARG A 61 19.29 4.45 -2.07
N LEU A 62 18.06 4.86 -1.73
CA LEU A 62 17.78 6.25 -1.39
C LEU A 62 18.55 6.71 -0.16
N ARG A 63 18.65 5.86 0.86
CA ARG A 63 19.42 6.14 2.07
C ARG A 63 20.92 6.26 1.80
N SER A 64 21.47 5.46 0.90
CA SER A 64 22.88 5.55 0.52
C SER A 64 23.20 6.79 -0.32
N GLN A 65 22.23 7.32 -1.06
CA GLN A 65 22.39 8.55 -1.86
C GLN A 65 22.26 9.85 -1.02
N ALA A 66 21.53 9.81 0.10
CA ALA A 66 21.29 10.96 0.97
C ALA A 66 21.42 10.56 2.45
N PRO A 67 22.61 10.12 2.90
CA PRO A 67 22.77 9.57 4.24
C PRO A 67 22.53 10.59 5.35
N GLU A 68 22.85 11.86 5.13
CA GLU A 68 22.63 12.92 6.11
C GLU A 68 21.15 13.27 6.25
N GLU A 69 20.41 13.41 5.14
CA GLU A 69 18.97 13.64 5.19
C GLU A 69 18.22 12.46 5.82
N ALA A 70 18.67 11.23 5.55
CA ALA A 70 18.04 10.01 6.09
C ALA A 70 18.22 9.86 7.61
N LYS A 71 19.24 10.52 8.21
CA LYS A 71 19.52 10.50 9.66
C LYS A 71 18.76 11.60 10.41
N LEU A 72 18.32 12.65 9.71
CA LEU A 72 17.63 13.77 10.35
C LEU A 72 16.32 13.30 11.01
N PRO A 73 16.04 13.69 12.25
CA PRO A 73 14.76 13.41 12.89
C PRO A 73 13.63 14.09 12.11
N LEU A 74 12.41 13.58 12.30
CA LEU A 74 11.20 14.22 11.78
C LEU A 74 11.04 15.58 12.45
N ASP A 75 11.00 16.64 11.66
CA ASP A 75 10.61 17.96 12.15
C ASP A 75 9.08 18.00 12.44
N GLU A 76 8.60 19.09 13.04
CA GLU A 76 7.19 19.23 13.38
C GLU A 76 6.29 19.20 12.13
N ARG A 77 6.77 19.78 11.04
CA ARG A 77 6.08 19.80 9.74
C ARG A 77 5.92 18.39 9.18
N ASP A 78 6.99 17.62 9.14
CA ASP A 78 6.99 16.25 8.67
C ASP A 78 6.06 15.36 9.51
N ARG A 79 6.10 15.55 10.84
CA ARG A 79 5.20 14.84 11.76
C ARG A 79 3.74 15.16 11.48
N ALA A 80 3.40 16.42 11.24
CA ALA A 80 2.04 16.86 10.92
C ALA A 80 1.55 16.24 9.59
N ILE A 81 2.41 16.22 8.55
CA ILE A 81 2.11 15.60 7.26
C ILE A 81 1.80 14.11 7.44
N HIS A 82 2.70 13.37 8.10
CA HIS A 82 2.52 11.93 8.32
C HIS A 82 1.33 11.62 9.22
N HIS A 83 1.07 12.41 10.25
CA HIS A 83 -0.08 12.21 11.11
C HIS A 83 -1.39 12.38 10.34
N ARG A 84 -1.50 13.44 9.53
CA ARG A 84 -2.69 13.68 8.70
C ARG A 84 -2.89 12.59 7.66
N ALA A 85 -1.81 12.17 6.98
CA ALA A 85 -1.86 11.09 6.00
C ALA A 85 -2.34 9.77 6.64
N ARG A 86 -1.83 9.43 7.83
CA ARG A 86 -2.28 8.25 8.58
C ARG A 86 -3.75 8.31 8.96
N SER A 87 -4.24 9.46 9.43
CA SER A 87 -5.66 9.62 9.80
C SER A 87 -6.58 9.38 8.61
N ILE A 88 -6.22 9.89 7.43
CA ILE A 88 -6.99 9.68 6.19
C ILE A 88 -6.94 8.20 5.79
N ALA A 89 -5.75 7.61 5.75
CA ALA A 89 -5.56 6.20 5.39
C ALA A 89 -6.27 5.25 6.36
N TYR A 90 -6.22 5.54 7.65
CA TYR A 90 -6.95 4.78 8.68
C TYR A 90 -8.46 4.82 8.45
N GLY A 91 -9.02 5.98 8.11
CA GLY A 91 -10.44 6.10 7.76
C GLY A 91 -10.82 5.24 6.55
N VAL A 92 -10.00 5.24 5.50
CA VAL A 92 -10.19 4.39 4.32
C VAL A 92 -10.13 2.92 4.69
N LEU A 93 -9.09 2.52 5.45
CA LEU A 93 -8.92 1.13 5.89
C LEU A 93 -10.09 0.66 6.75
N LEU A 94 -10.50 1.46 7.74
CA LEU A 94 -11.58 1.12 8.65
C LEU A 94 -12.91 0.93 7.90
N THR A 95 -13.25 1.89 7.03
CA THR A 95 -14.46 1.80 6.20
C THR A 95 -14.43 0.56 5.31
N GLY A 96 -13.29 0.31 4.65
CA GLY A 96 -13.10 -0.86 3.81
C GLY A 96 -13.22 -2.17 4.58
N MET A 97 -12.61 -2.25 5.76
CA MET A 97 -12.67 -3.46 6.58
C MET A 97 -14.07 -3.72 7.17
N ILE A 98 -14.87 -2.68 7.42
CA ILE A 98 -16.28 -2.85 7.78
C ILE A 98 -17.06 -3.46 6.61
N LEU A 99 -16.86 -2.97 5.38
CA LEU A 99 -17.50 -3.55 4.20
C LEU A 99 -17.09 -5.00 3.99
N VAL A 100 -15.80 -5.29 4.06
CA VAL A 100 -15.24 -6.64 3.87
C VAL A 100 -15.66 -7.60 4.98
N GLY A 101 -15.65 -7.17 6.23
CA GLY A 101 -15.93 -8.04 7.38
C GLY A 101 -17.40 -8.16 7.77
N CYS A 102 -18.23 -7.14 7.46
CA CYS A 102 -19.63 -7.10 7.90
C CYS A 102 -20.65 -7.29 6.77
N ILE A 103 -20.27 -7.04 5.51
CA ILE A 103 -21.20 -7.12 4.37
C ILE A 103 -20.86 -8.31 3.48
N MET A 104 -19.62 -8.42 3.00
CA MET A 104 -19.21 -9.47 2.07
C MET A 104 -19.42 -10.90 2.55
N PRO A 105 -19.31 -11.26 3.84
CA PRO A 105 -19.60 -12.63 4.29
C PRO A 105 -21.00 -13.14 3.98
N PHE A 106 -21.94 -12.25 3.68
CA PHE A 106 -23.32 -12.60 3.34
C PHE A 106 -23.56 -12.71 1.83
N THR A 107 -22.61 -12.24 0.99
CA THR A 107 -22.82 -12.10 -0.46
C THR A 107 -21.73 -12.76 -1.30
N ASP A 108 -20.53 -12.95 -0.74
CA ASP A 108 -19.33 -13.29 -1.50
C ASP A 108 -18.63 -14.55 -0.98
N THR A 109 -17.77 -15.13 -1.81
CA THR A 109 -16.99 -16.32 -1.46
C THR A 109 -15.76 -16.00 -0.62
N GLY A 110 -15.19 -17.00 0.08
CA GLY A 110 -14.04 -16.80 0.95
C GLY A 110 -12.83 -16.16 0.26
N TRP A 111 -12.54 -16.53 -1.01
CA TRP A 111 -11.43 -15.90 -1.75
C TRP A 111 -11.71 -14.47 -2.19
N GLU A 112 -12.95 -14.14 -2.51
CA GLU A 112 -13.36 -12.77 -2.82
C GLU A 112 -13.20 -11.86 -1.62
N ILE A 113 -13.59 -12.32 -0.43
CA ILE A 113 -13.39 -11.60 0.84
C ILE A 113 -11.89 -11.38 1.11
N VAL A 114 -11.04 -12.40 0.94
CA VAL A 114 -9.59 -12.28 1.14
C VAL A 114 -9.00 -11.27 0.16
N ASN A 115 -9.34 -11.35 -1.13
CA ASN A 115 -8.83 -10.41 -2.13
C ASN A 115 -9.34 -8.98 -1.89
N ALA A 116 -10.58 -8.81 -1.45
CA ALA A 116 -11.12 -7.51 -1.07
C ALA A 116 -10.39 -6.92 0.14
N ALA A 117 -10.08 -7.73 1.16
CA ALA A 117 -9.29 -7.30 2.31
C ALA A 117 -7.88 -6.83 1.89
N VAL A 118 -7.19 -7.61 1.05
CA VAL A 118 -5.87 -7.22 0.50
C VAL A 118 -5.99 -5.94 -0.31
N PHE A 119 -7.03 -5.80 -1.14
CA PHE A 119 -7.27 -4.57 -1.90
C PHE A 119 -7.45 -3.36 -0.99
N MET A 120 -8.21 -3.47 0.10
CA MET A 120 -8.43 -2.36 1.02
C MET A 120 -7.16 -1.95 1.77
N ILE A 121 -6.28 -2.90 2.10
CA ILE A 121 -4.97 -2.61 2.69
C ILE A 121 -4.11 -1.82 1.69
N VAL A 122 -3.98 -2.32 0.47
CA VAL A 122 -3.20 -1.69 -0.60
C VAL A 122 -3.76 -0.28 -0.92
N LEU A 123 -5.08 -0.14 -0.97
CA LEU A 123 -5.73 1.15 -1.20
C LEU A 123 -5.43 2.15 -0.07
N ALA A 124 -5.52 1.72 1.18
CA ALA A 124 -5.22 2.58 2.33
C ALA A 124 -3.76 3.06 2.33
N GLU A 125 -2.81 2.19 2.03
CA GLU A 125 -1.39 2.55 1.89
C GLU A 125 -1.16 3.49 0.70
N ALA A 126 -1.80 3.25 -0.45
CA ALA A 126 -1.72 4.14 -1.59
C ALA A 126 -2.28 5.54 -1.26
N VAL A 127 -3.38 5.62 -0.52
CA VAL A 127 -3.96 6.89 -0.05
C VAL A 127 -3.03 7.59 0.94
N HIS A 128 -2.37 6.84 1.84
CA HIS A 128 -1.35 7.38 2.74
C HIS A 128 -0.23 8.05 1.94
N ASP A 129 0.41 7.32 1.03
CA ASP A 129 1.56 7.80 0.28
C ASP A 129 1.19 8.96 -0.66
N ALA A 130 0.03 8.88 -1.33
CA ALA A 130 -0.49 9.96 -2.15
C ALA A 130 -0.77 11.23 -1.32
N SER A 131 -1.29 11.07 -0.10
CA SER A 131 -1.52 12.18 0.83
C SER A 131 -0.21 12.83 1.27
N VAL A 132 0.82 12.04 1.56
CA VAL A 132 2.16 12.53 1.90
C VAL A 132 2.74 13.33 0.73
N VAL A 133 2.76 12.76 -0.47
CA VAL A 133 3.27 13.44 -1.68
C VAL A 133 2.54 14.74 -1.95
N THR A 134 1.21 14.74 -1.87
CA THR A 134 0.39 15.92 -2.14
C THR A 134 0.68 17.04 -1.14
N GLN A 135 0.85 16.71 0.14
CA GLN A 135 1.14 17.69 1.18
C GLN A 135 2.54 18.29 1.03
N TYR A 136 3.55 17.48 0.69
CA TYR A 136 4.89 18.02 0.38
C TYR A 136 4.86 18.98 -0.81
N ARG A 137 4.15 18.65 -1.88
CA ARG A 137 4.04 19.50 -3.07
C ARG A 137 3.29 20.81 -2.83
N ARG A 138 2.18 20.78 -2.10
CA ARG A 138 1.41 22.00 -1.76
C ARG A 138 2.20 22.99 -0.91
N GLN A 139 3.20 22.54 -0.20
CA GLN A 139 4.01 23.39 0.67
C GLN A 139 5.30 23.86 0.00
N SER A 140 5.64 23.34 -1.17
CA SER A 140 6.77 23.77 -1.99
C SER A 140 6.38 24.77 -3.09
N SER A 141 5.07 25.02 -3.26
CA SER A 141 4.50 26.05 -4.14
C SER A 141 4.25 27.32 -3.37
#